data_bb00cde3866378edbc2232d9513d0a0d
#
_entry.id   bb00cde3866378edbc2232d9513d0a0d
#
_cell.length_a   1.000
_cell.length_b   1.000
_cell.length_c   1.000
_cell.angle_alpha   90.00
_cell.angle_beta   90.00
_cell.angle_gamma   90.00
#
_symmetry.space_group_name_H-M   'P 1'
#
loop_
_entity.id
_entity.type
_entity.pdbx_description
1 polymer ?
#
loop_
_entity_poly.entity_id
_entity_poly.type
_entity_poly.pdbx_seq_one_letter_code
_entity_poly.pdbx_strand_id
1 'polypeptide(L)' 'MDGKGLMIWPDESRYDGDFKMGKIEGKGKKEFANGNRYIGDWKNDA' A
#
# COMPACT_ATOMS: atom_id res chain seq x y z
N MET A 1 5.52 6.90 -9.19
CA MET A 1 4.25 6.73 -9.89
C MET A 1 3.14 7.41 -9.12
N ASP A 2 2.32 8.16 -9.80
CA ASP A 2 1.19 8.84 -9.18
C ASP A 2 -0.10 8.12 -9.56
N GLY A 3 -1.06 8.14 -8.63
CA GLY A 3 -2.36 7.56 -8.88
C GLY A 3 -2.51 6.22 -8.20
N LYS A 4 -3.52 5.46 -8.62
CA LYS A 4 -3.82 4.19 -7.99
C LYS A 4 -3.01 3.07 -8.59
N GLY A 5 -2.64 2.12 -7.75
CA GLY A 5 -1.86 0.99 -8.21
C GLY A 5 -1.85 -0.14 -7.20
N LEU A 6 -1.17 -1.22 -7.59
CA LEU A 6 -1.02 -2.38 -6.74
C LEU A 6 0.44 -2.71 -6.60
N MET A 7 0.90 -2.83 -5.35
CA MET A 7 2.27 -3.19 -5.07
C MET A 7 2.30 -4.53 -4.35
N ILE A 8 3.15 -5.44 -4.82
CA ILE A 8 3.31 -6.76 -4.22
C ILE A 8 4.76 -6.95 -3.84
N TRP A 9 5.00 -7.34 -2.59
CA TRP A 9 6.35 -7.58 -2.09
C TRP A 9 6.67 -9.07 -2.06
N PRO A 10 7.94 -9.42 -2.10
CA PRO A 10 8.33 -10.84 -2.10
C PRO A 10 7.93 -11.60 -0.85
N ASP A 11 7.62 -10.90 0.22
CA ASP A 11 7.20 -11.55 1.48
C ASP A 11 5.70 -11.86 1.50
N GLU A 12 5.03 -11.71 0.35
CA GLU A 12 3.60 -11.96 0.18
C GLU A 12 2.72 -10.83 0.71
N SER A 13 3.31 -9.71 1.07
CA SER A 13 2.54 -8.52 1.40
C SER A 13 2.12 -7.81 0.13
N ARG A 14 1.03 -7.04 0.21
CA ARG A 14 0.59 -6.25 -0.93
C ARG A 14 -0.16 -5.01 -0.48
N TYR A 15 -0.11 -4.01 -1.31
CA TYR A 15 -0.79 -2.76 -1.06
C TYR A 15 -1.61 -2.37 -2.29
N ASP A 16 -2.86 -2.01 -2.05
CA ASP A 16 -3.77 -1.56 -3.11
C ASP A 16 -4.34 -0.21 -2.72
N GLY A 17 -3.97 0.82 -3.44
CA GLY A 17 -4.46 2.16 -3.14
C GLY A 17 -3.69 3.22 -3.88
N ASP A 18 -3.63 4.41 -3.30
CA ASP A 18 -3.01 5.55 -3.95
C ASP A 18 -1.51 5.57 -3.75
N PHE A 19 -0.81 5.98 -4.81
CA PHE A 19 0.63 6.19 -4.79
C PHE A 19 0.91 7.62 -5.21
N LYS A 20 1.99 8.17 -4.68
CA LYS A 20 2.43 9.49 -5.08
C LYS A 20 3.94 9.51 -5.08
N MET A 21 4.51 9.86 -6.24
CA MET A 21 5.97 9.93 -6.41
C MET A 21 6.66 8.65 -5.98
N GLY A 22 6.04 7.51 -6.29
CA GLY A 22 6.60 6.21 -5.96
C GLY A 22 6.39 5.77 -4.53
N LYS A 23 5.61 6.51 -3.77
CA LYS A 23 5.37 6.20 -2.36
C LYS A 23 3.90 5.97 -2.09
N ILE A 24 3.63 5.20 -1.05
CA ILE A 24 2.27 5.01 -0.59
C ILE A 24 1.81 6.27 0.12
N GLU A 25 0.73 6.85 -0.38
CA GLU A 25 0.21 8.08 0.20
C GLU A 25 -1.29 8.17 -0.04
N GLY A 26 -2.02 8.77 0.90
CA GLY A 26 -3.45 8.85 0.78
C GLY A 26 -4.12 7.64 1.37
N LYS A 27 -5.23 7.21 0.79
CA LYS A 27 -5.98 6.08 1.33
C LYS A 27 -5.68 4.81 0.56
N GLY A 28 -5.56 3.71 1.30
CA GLY A 28 -5.30 2.45 0.66
C GLY A 28 -5.43 1.29 1.63
N LYS A 29 -5.28 0.09 1.08
CA LYS A 29 -5.37 -1.13 1.84
C LYS A 29 -4.10 -1.94 1.69
N LYS A 30 -3.47 -2.27 2.81
CA LYS A 30 -2.29 -3.11 2.81
C LYS A 30 -2.62 -4.44 3.47
N GLU A 31 -2.27 -5.53 2.79
CA GLU A 31 -2.38 -6.86 3.34
C GLU A 31 -1.00 -7.39 3.68
N PHE A 32 -0.88 -7.95 4.87
CA PHE A 32 0.38 -8.51 5.34
C PHE A 32 0.44 -10.01 5.09
N ALA A 33 1.64 -10.53 5.03
CA ALA A 33 1.84 -11.95 4.74
C ALA A 33 1.17 -12.87 5.75
N ASN A 34 1.02 -12.42 6.98
CA ASN A 34 0.42 -13.23 8.05
C ASN A 34 -1.10 -13.18 8.06
N GLY A 35 -1.71 -12.48 7.10
CA GLY A 35 -3.15 -12.40 7.03
C GLY A 35 -3.75 -11.13 7.62
N ASN A 36 -2.95 -10.32 8.27
CA ASN A 36 -3.42 -9.04 8.78
C ASN A 36 -3.58 -8.05 7.64
N ARG A 37 -4.40 -7.03 7.86
CA ARG A 37 -4.56 -5.98 6.87
C ARG A 37 -4.84 -4.66 7.58
N TYR A 38 -4.45 -3.58 6.92
CA TYR A 38 -4.65 -2.25 7.42
C TYR A 38 -5.31 -1.41 6.34
N ILE A 39 -6.41 -0.77 6.68
CA ILE A 39 -7.13 0.11 5.77
C ILE A 39 -7.21 1.48 6.43
N GLY A 40 -6.80 2.50 5.71
CA GLY A 40 -6.85 3.85 6.24
C GLY A 40 -5.90 4.77 5.52
N ASP A 41 -5.49 5.83 6.21
CA ASP A 41 -4.62 6.83 5.62
C ASP A 41 -3.17 6.40 5.70
N TRP A 42 -2.43 6.71 4.64
CA TRP A 42 -1.01 6.40 4.53
C TRP A 42 -0.25 7.67 4.24
N LYS A 43 0.96 7.74 4.74
CA LYS A 43 1.82 8.89 4.52
C LYS A 43 3.26 8.42 4.48
N ASN A 44 3.94 8.68 3.34
CA ASN A 44 5.34 8.29 3.16
C ASN A 44 5.57 6.81 3.45
N ASP A 45 4.74 5.95 2.89
CA ASP A 45 4.84 4.49 3.05
C ASP A 45 4.50 4.00 4.46
N ALA A 46 3.87 4.81 5.25
CA ALA A 46 3.56 4.41 6.62
C ALA A 46 2.13 4.71 7.00
#